data_88322daf9518eb3fc593eed49b7ffe4b
#
_entry.id   88322daf9518eb3fc593eed49b7ffe4b
#
_cell.length_a   1.000
_cell.length_b   1.000
_cell.length_c   1.000
_cell.angle_alpha   90.00
_cell.angle_beta   90.00
_cell.angle_gamma   90.00
#
_symmetry.space_group_name_H-M   'P 1'
#
loop_
_entity.id
_entity.type
_entity.pdbx_description
1 polymer ?
#
loop_
_entity_poly.entity_id
_entity_poly.type
_entity_poly.pdbx_seq_one_letter_code
_entity_poly.pdbx_strand_id
1 'polypeptide(L)'
;HRVAMAVAVGLLLVVRRFGLAGLALLVVGLAAVGVVWWRVHPRSFGWLARWAWGRLRLALVYRWRWRPAMVHTGLAIRMPTSNGDQVTFDEYFPRIRTIRSSRAVDVLRVELLPGQTPEQWAQQAEALRHVFRARRCQVQAETARFVRLSFHHRDPLTQPVAPAALPPPRPAVEVDPADLDEGERPADADPLVAGLSAVPVGRCEDGGLWTLPVRGTHVLVAGATGAGKGSVLWGLIRGLGPAVRAGLAQLWVCDPKGGMELAAGRPLFHRFATSSETIADLLDDAVTIMQERTARLAGRTRLHMPTPSEPLIVLMVDEIASLTAYVTDRDIKKRIGAALPLLLSQGRAPGVVVVAAVQDPRKETVPFRDLFPVRVALRMTEPDQADLVLGAGARERGARADEIPAGLPGVGYVLHDGQAEPVRVRAAFIDDAEITRIVWTYRPAGGGWTPDLTPYLDTPDDLDGFDHLDGLGDVA
;
A
#
# COMPACT_ATOMS: atom_id res chain seq x y z
N HIS A 1 -2.69 38.74 -11.12
CA HIS A 1 -3.33 39.72 -11.98
C HIS A 1 -2.51 40.08 -13.22
N ARG A 2 -1.19 40.40 -13.09
CA ARG A 2 -0.34 40.84 -14.23
C ARG A 2 -0.25 39.81 -15.36
N VAL A 3 -0.11 38.51 -15.04
CA VAL A 3 -0.01 37.44 -16.05
C VAL A 3 -1.36 37.21 -16.75
N ALA A 4 -2.48 37.20 -16.02
CA ALA A 4 -3.80 37.05 -16.62
C ALA A 4 -4.16 38.23 -17.54
N MET A 5 -3.77 39.41 -17.14
CA MET A 5 -3.94 40.63 -17.96
C MET A 5 -3.08 40.57 -19.23
N ALA A 6 -1.81 40.14 -19.11
CA ALA A 6 -0.91 39.96 -20.27
C ALA A 6 -1.43 38.92 -21.26
N VAL A 7 -1.95 37.79 -20.77
CA VAL A 7 -2.58 36.75 -21.61
C VAL A 7 -3.86 37.27 -22.29
N ALA A 8 -4.73 37.97 -21.58
CA ALA A 8 -5.94 38.58 -22.16
C ALA A 8 -5.60 39.60 -23.24
N VAL A 9 -4.63 40.46 -23.00
CA VAL A 9 -4.14 41.46 -23.98
C VAL A 9 -3.52 40.75 -25.20
N GLY A 10 -2.72 39.71 -25.00
CA GLY A 10 -2.15 38.92 -26.08
C GLY A 10 -3.21 38.23 -26.97
N LEU A 11 -4.23 37.62 -26.34
CA LEU A 11 -5.36 37.02 -27.06
C LEU A 11 -6.17 38.07 -27.84
N LEU A 12 -6.37 39.27 -27.26
CA LEU A 12 -7.10 40.36 -27.90
C LEU A 12 -6.33 40.89 -29.11
N LEU A 13 -5.00 40.99 -29.01
CA LEU A 13 -4.11 41.38 -30.11
C LEU A 13 -4.13 40.34 -31.27
N VAL A 14 -4.13 39.04 -30.94
CA VAL A 14 -4.25 37.94 -31.93
C VAL A 14 -5.60 38.03 -32.65
N VAL A 15 -6.72 38.19 -31.91
CA VAL A 15 -8.04 38.36 -32.52
C VAL A 15 -8.11 39.62 -33.37
N ARG A 16 -7.57 40.73 -32.92
CA ARG A 16 -7.54 42.00 -33.68
C ARG A 16 -6.71 41.89 -34.94
N ARG A 17 -5.59 41.15 -34.92
CA ARG A 17 -4.65 41.04 -36.07
C ARG A 17 -4.99 39.98 -37.07
N PHE A 18 -5.53 38.81 -36.59
CA PHE A 18 -5.73 37.63 -37.40
C PHE A 18 -7.19 37.09 -37.38
N GLY A 19 -8.10 37.80 -36.74
CA GLY A 19 -9.48 37.39 -36.59
C GLY A 19 -9.67 36.15 -35.75
N LEU A 20 -10.89 35.59 -35.75
CA LEU A 20 -11.23 34.35 -35.05
C LEU A 20 -10.50 33.12 -35.60
N ALA A 21 -10.16 33.13 -36.91
CA ALA A 21 -9.41 32.05 -37.55
C ALA A 21 -7.97 31.96 -36.98
N GLY A 22 -7.33 33.10 -36.74
CA GLY A 22 -6.00 33.14 -36.13
C GLY A 22 -6.00 32.62 -34.68
N LEU A 23 -7.06 32.94 -33.92
CA LEU A 23 -7.23 32.38 -32.57
C LEU A 23 -7.44 30.87 -32.61
N ALA A 24 -8.23 30.35 -33.55
CA ALA A 24 -8.45 28.91 -33.72
C ALA A 24 -7.13 28.19 -34.07
N LEU A 25 -6.35 28.74 -35.01
CA LEU A 25 -5.04 28.18 -35.36
C LEU A 25 -4.07 28.18 -34.18
N LEU A 26 -4.03 29.24 -33.37
CA LEU A 26 -3.23 29.32 -32.15
C LEU A 26 -3.63 28.21 -31.16
N VAL A 27 -4.92 28.03 -30.92
CA VAL A 27 -5.44 26.98 -30.03
C VAL A 27 -5.08 25.58 -30.53
N VAL A 28 -5.26 25.33 -31.84
CA VAL A 28 -4.90 24.05 -32.44
C VAL A 28 -3.39 23.80 -32.35
N GLY A 29 -2.58 24.82 -32.62
CA GLY A 29 -1.12 24.73 -32.50
C GLY A 29 -0.67 24.42 -31.08
N LEU A 30 -1.24 25.12 -30.06
CA LEU A 30 -0.94 24.85 -28.66
C LEU A 30 -1.42 23.44 -28.24
N ALA A 31 -2.55 22.98 -28.75
CA ALA A 31 -3.02 21.62 -28.49
C ALA A 31 -2.07 20.57 -29.11
N ALA A 32 -1.62 20.78 -30.34
CA ALA A 32 -0.67 19.90 -31.00
C ALA A 32 0.67 19.83 -30.25
N VAL A 33 1.22 20.96 -29.84
CA VAL A 33 2.43 21.03 -29.00
C VAL A 33 2.19 20.29 -27.68
N GLY A 34 1.02 20.45 -27.06
CA GLY A 34 0.65 19.74 -25.83
C GLY A 34 0.61 18.22 -26.02
N VAL A 35 0.06 17.74 -27.12
CA VAL A 35 0.02 16.30 -27.45
C VAL A 35 1.42 15.73 -27.69
N VAL A 36 2.26 16.44 -28.47
CA VAL A 36 3.66 16.04 -28.68
C VAL A 36 4.42 16.00 -27.37
N TRP A 37 4.30 17.04 -26.54
CA TRP A 37 4.95 17.07 -25.23
C TRP A 37 4.48 15.94 -24.33
N TRP A 38 3.18 15.65 -24.27
CA TRP A 38 2.63 14.52 -23.53
C TRP A 38 3.21 13.17 -24.00
N ARG A 39 3.40 13.00 -25.32
CA ARG A 39 3.99 11.78 -25.90
C ARG A 39 5.48 11.63 -25.58
N VAL A 40 6.25 12.71 -25.71
CA VAL A 40 7.72 12.70 -25.57
C VAL A 40 8.16 12.75 -24.10
N HIS A 41 7.50 13.58 -23.28
CA HIS A 41 7.85 13.77 -21.87
C HIS A 41 6.63 13.72 -20.94
N PRO A 42 6.00 12.54 -20.77
CA PRO A 42 4.76 12.41 -20.02
C PRO A 42 4.89 12.85 -18.54
N ARG A 43 6.07 12.69 -17.94
CA ARG A 43 6.32 13.09 -16.53
C ARG A 43 6.26 14.61 -16.33
N SER A 44 6.94 15.37 -17.18
CA SER A 44 6.98 16.85 -17.09
C SER A 44 5.65 17.47 -17.49
N PHE A 45 4.99 16.94 -18.53
CA PHE A 45 3.65 17.35 -18.92
C PHE A 45 2.64 17.11 -17.79
N GLY A 46 2.65 15.92 -17.18
CA GLY A 46 1.77 15.59 -16.06
C GLY A 46 2.01 16.47 -14.83
N TRP A 47 3.25 16.87 -14.56
CA TRP A 47 3.56 17.82 -13.47
C TRP A 47 2.96 19.20 -13.74
N LEU A 48 3.16 19.77 -14.94
CA LEU A 48 2.63 21.07 -15.31
C LEU A 48 1.09 21.06 -15.37
N ALA A 49 0.50 20.02 -15.94
CA ALA A 49 -0.94 19.87 -16.01
C ALA A 49 -1.58 19.85 -14.60
N ARG A 50 -1.00 19.11 -13.66
CA ARG A 50 -1.45 19.10 -12.25
C ARG A 50 -1.28 20.46 -11.57
N TRP A 51 -0.18 21.13 -11.83
CA TRP A 51 0.06 22.47 -11.30
C TRP A 51 -0.95 23.48 -11.85
N ALA A 52 -1.18 23.49 -13.17
CA ALA A 52 -2.14 24.39 -13.83
C ALA A 52 -3.57 24.12 -13.34
N TRP A 53 -3.96 22.84 -13.24
CA TRP A 53 -5.26 22.42 -12.71
C TRP A 53 -5.45 22.86 -11.26
N GLY A 54 -4.43 22.73 -10.41
CA GLY A 54 -4.47 23.23 -9.04
C GLY A 54 -4.69 24.74 -8.96
N ARG A 55 -4.01 25.51 -9.81
CA ARG A 55 -4.20 26.97 -9.90
C ARG A 55 -5.61 27.35 -10.35
N LEU A 56 -6.13 26.64 -11.34
CA LEU A 56 -7.50 26.85 -11.82
C LEU A 56 -8.53 26.55 -10.71
N ARG A 57 -8.38 25.43 -10.02
CA ARG A 57 -9.25 25.08 -8.89
C ARG A 57 -9.15 26.07 -7.73
N LEU A 58 -7.95 26.55 -7.42
CA LEU A 58 -7.74 27.60 -6.42
C LEU A 58 -8.54 28.85 -6.78
N ALA A 59 -8.48 29.27 -8.04
CA ALA A 59 -9.18 30.47 -8.51
C ALA A 59 -10.69 30.31 -8.56
N LEU A 60 -11.20 29.19 -9.10
CA LEU A 60 -12.61 28.98 -9.38
C LEU A 60 -13.41 28.44 -8.20
N VAL A 61 -12.79 27.63 -7.32
CA VAL A 61 -13.48 26.96 -6.23
C VAL A 61 -13.13 27.56 -4.88
N TYR A 62 -11.82 27.52 -4.54
CA TYR A 62 -11.40 27.85 -3.18
C TYR A 62 -11.44 29.35 -2.91
N ARG A 63 -11.02 30.19 -3.84
CA ARG A 63 -10.98 31.67 -3.64
C ARG A 63 -12.33 32.26 -3.28
N TRP A 64 -13.42 31.75 -3.87
CA TRP A 64 -14.76 32.28 -3.65
C TRP A 64 -15.43 31.71 -2.40
N ARG A 65 -15.16 30.43 -2.11
CA ARG A 65 -15.81 29.72 -1.01
C ARG A 65 -15.01 29.76 0.29
N TRP A 66 -13.73 30.12 0.24
CA TRP A 66 -12.84 30.02 1.39
C TRP A 66 -13.28 30.89 2.56
N ARG A 67 -13.47 32.19 2.34
CA ARG A 67 -13.88 33.12 3.39
C ARG A 67 -15.23 32.74 4.03
N PRO A 68 -16.32 32.50 3.26
CA PRO A 68 -17.57 32.03 3.84
C PRO A 68 -17.40 30.70 4.60
N ALA A 69 -16.62 29.76 4.06
CA ALA A 69 -16.35 28.50 4.75
C ALA A 69 -15.71 28.70 6.12
N MET A 70 -14.70 29.54 6.21
CA MET A 70 -13.99 29.81 7.47
C MET A 70 -14.92 30.47 8.52
N VAL A 71 -15.82 31.35 8.10
CA VAL A 71 -16.83 31.96 8.99
C VAL A 71 -17.82 30.92 9.47
N HIS A 72 -18.40 30.12 8.58
CA HIS A 72 -19.41 29.11 8.93
C HIS A 72 -18.87 27.95 9.78
N THR A 73 -17.60 27.62 9.64
CA THR A 73 -16.95 26.58 10.43
C THR A 73 -16.29 27.11 11.72
N GLY A 74 -16.37 28.42 11.98
CA GLY A 74 -15.75 29.03 13.16
C GLY A 74 -14.21 29.04 13.11
N LEU A 75 -13.60 28.85 11.94
CA LEU A 75 -12.15 28.89 11.73
C LEU A 75 -11.65 30.28 11.37
N ALA A 76 -12.52 31.29 11.20
CA ALA A 76 -12.14 32.69 11.12
C ALA A 76 -12.06 33.27 12.55
N ILE A 77 -11.10 34.16 12.79
CA ILE A 77 -10.97 34.86 14.08
C ILE A 77 -11.55 36.27 13.87
N ARG A 78 -12.49 36.65 14.74
CA ARG A 78 -13.09 37.99 14.79
C ARG A 78 -12.55 38.70 16.03
N MET A 79 -11.88 39.81 15.82
CA MET A 79 -11.38 40.66 16.91
C MET A 79 -12.17 41.98 16.93
N PRO A 80 -12.75 42.37 18.07
CA PRO A 80 -13.40 43.67 18.19
C PRO A 80 -12.33 44.76 18.12
N THR A 81 -12.53 45.71 17.24
CA THR A 81 -11.70 46.91 17.14
C THR A 81 -12.57 48.12 17.46
N SER A 82 -12.22 48.83 18.52
CA SER A 82 -12.92 50.06 18.89
C SER A 82 -12.37 51.25 18.13
N ASN A 83 -13.21 51.88 17.35
CA ASN A 83 -12.89 53.11 16.64
C ASN A 83 -13.89 54.19 17.10
N GLY A 84 -13.62 54.83 18.23
CA GLY A 84 -14.56 55.74 18.91
C GLY A 84 -15.75 54.99 19.49
N ASP A 85 -16.98 55.50 19.30
CA ASP A 85 -18.22 54.90 19.82
C ASP A 85 -18.75 53.68 19.04
N GLN A 86 -18.07 53.29 17.92
CA GLN A 86 -18.50 52.13 17.14
C GLN A 86 -17.55 50.94 17.34
N VAL A 87 -18.12 49.81 17.71
CA VAL A 87 -17.42 48.50 17.76
C VAL A 87 -17.48 47.90 16.35
N THR A 88 -16.35 47.84 15.68
CA THR A 88 -16.16 47.14 14.41
C THR A 88 -15.44 45.83 14.68
N PHE A 89 -15.63 44.83 13.81
CA PHE A 89 -14.95 43.55 13.93
C PHE A 89 -13.98 43.36 12.77
N ASP A 90 -12.71 43.20 13.10
CA ASP A 90 -11.70 42.76 12.12
C ASP A 90 -11.73 41.25 11.98
N GLU A 91 -11.86 40.75 10.74
CA GLU A 91 -11.91 39.34 10.43
C GLU A 91 -10.56 38.87 9.87
N TYR A 92 -9.97 37.88 10.54
CA TYR A 92 -8.74 37.22 10.13
C TYR A 92 -9.05 35.83 9.59
N PHE A 93 -8.48 35.53 8.40
CA PHE A 93 -8.72 34.29 7.69
C PHE A 93 -7.43 33.47 7.55
N PRO A 94 -7.46 32.15 7.80
CA PRO A 94 -6.36 31.26 7.48
C PRO A 94 -6.01 31.33 5.99
N ARG A 95 -4.72 31.29 5.66
CA ARG A 95 -4.23 31.47 4.29
C ARG A 95 -3.88 30.14 3.63
N ILE A 96 -4.43 29.88 2.43
CA ILE A 96 -3.98 28.77 1.59
C ILE A 96 -2.62 29.17 1.01
N ARG A 97 -1.57 28.42 1.34
CA ARG A 97 -0.19 28.65 0.86
C ARG A 97 0.08 27.91 -0.44
N THR A 98 -0.29 26.63 -0.49
CA THR A 98 -0.13 25.81 -1.69
C THR A 98 -1.36 24.96 -1.92
N ILE A 99 -1.58 24.59 -3.19
CA ILE A 99 -2.57 23.62 -3.61
C ILE A 99 -1.94 22.66 -4.61
N ARG A 100 -2.18 21.37 -4.41
CA ARG A 100 -1.90 20.31 -5.37
C ARG A 100 -3.21 19.61 -5.66
N SER A 101 -3.59 19.52 -6.93
CA SER A 101 -4.83 18.90 -7.35
C SER A 101 -4.59 17.73 -8.28
N SER A 102 -5.33 16.65 -8.06
CA SER A 102 -5.45 15.53 -8.97
C SER A 102 -6.91 15.40 -9.42
N ARG A 103 -7.23 14.37 -10.21
CA ARG A 103 -8.61 14.08 -10.59
C ARG A 103 -9.50 13.68 -9.40
N ALA A 104 -8.90 13.12 -8.35
CA ALA A 104 -9.60 12.58 -7.21
C ALA A 104 -9.46 13.43 -5.94
N VAL A 105 -8.31 14.04 -5.73
CA VAL A 105 -7.94 14.68 -4.45
C VAL A 105 -7.34 16.07 -4.68
N ASP A 106 -7.79 17.04 -3.88
CA ASP A 106 -7.15 18.34 -3.73
C ASP A 106 -6.45 18.39 -2.38
N VAL A 107 -5.16 18.64 -2.38
CA VAL A 107 -4.35 18.81 -1.17
C VAL A 107 -3.99 20.27 -1.01
N LEU A 108 -4.47 20.89 0.07
CA LEU A 108 -4.22 22.28 0.43
C LEU A 108 -3.30 22.33 1.64
N ARG A 109 -2.28 23.19 1.57
CA ARG A 109 -1.49 23.56 2.73
C ARG A 109 -2.00 24.91 3.25
N VAL A 110 -2.48 24.90 4.48
CA VAL A 110 -3.11 26.06 5.11
C VAL A 110 -2.28 26.51 6.29
N GLU A 111 -2.06 27.82 6.38
CA GLU A 111 -1.42 28.46 7.51
C GLU A 111 -2.46 28.74 8.60
N LEU A 112 -2.20 28.23 9.80
CA LEU A 112 -3.01 28.46 10.98
C LEU A 112 -2.93 29.91 11.43
N LEU A 113 -4.01 30.43 11.94
CA LEU A 113 -3.99 31.71 12.68
C LEU A 113 -3.45 31.48 14.10
N PRO A 114 -2.87 32.52 14.74
CA PRO A 114 -2.48 32.43 16.14
C PRO A 114 -3.63 31.96 17.02
N GLY A 115 -3.36 30.97 17.88
CA GLY A 115 -4.36 30.37 18.76
C GLY A 115 -5.17 29.22 18.16
N GLN A 116 -4.99 28.90 16.90
CA GLN A 116 -5.61 27.72 16.29
C GLN A 116 -4.75 26.47 16.45
N THR A 117 -5.41 25.32 16.61
CA THR A 117 -4.77 24.00 16.69
C THR A 117 -5.23 23.09 15.55
N PRO A 118 -4.42 22.11 15.13
CA PRO A 118 -4.81 21.11 14.12
C PRO A 118 -6.06 20.32 14.51
N GLU A 119 -6.27 20.08 15.81
CA GLU A 119 -7.42 19.34 16.35
C GLU A 119 -8.73 20.11 16.11
N GLN A 120 -8.73 21.43 16.26
CA GLN A 120 -9.88 22.27 15.93
C GLN A 120 -10.26 22.14 14.47
N TRP A 121 -9.27 22.08 13.57
CA TRP A 121 -9.51 21.85 12.15
C TRP A 121 -10.02 20.44 11.84
N ALA A 122 -9.52 19.44 12.55
CA ALA A 122 -9.99 18.07 12.42
C ALA A 122 -11.47 17.91 12.82
N GLN A 123 -11.90 18.59 13.89
CA GLN A 123 -13.31 18.64 14.31
C GLN A 123 -14.23 19.26 13.25
N GLN A 124 -13.73 20.19 12.42
CA GLN A 124 -14.47 20.83 11.36
C GLN A 124 -14.36 20.12 9.99
N ALA A 125 -13.68 18.98 9.91
CA ALA A 125 -13.44 18.26 8.66
C ALA A 125 -14.74 17.90 7.93
N GLU A 126 -15.78 17.50 8.67
CA GLU A 126 -17.08 17.14 8.10
C GLU A 126 -17.80 18.36 7.52
N ALA A 127 -17.80 19.48 8.23
CA ALA A 127 -18.37 20.75 7.73
C ALA A 127 -17.63 21.24 6.48
N LEU A 128 -16.28 21.20 6.49
CA LEU A 128 -15.46 21.56 5.36
C LEU A 128 -15.72 20.66 4.14
N ARG A 129 -15.91 19.34 4.35
CA ARG A 129 -16.28 18.39 3.31
C ARG A 129 -17.53 18.83 2.57
N HIS A 130 -18.58 19.20 3.30
CA HIS A 130 -19.84 19.66 2.72
C HIS A 130 -19.70 20.97 1.95
N VAL A 131 -19.03 21.98 2.51
CA VAL A 131 -18.81 23.28 1.86
C VAL A 131 -18.10 23.13 0.53
N PHE A 132 -17.05 22.29 0.47
CA PHE A 132 -16.25 22.08 -0.75
C PHE A 132 -16.79 20.94 -1.63
N ARG A 133 -17.94 20.34 -1.28
CA ARG A 133 -18.58 19.24 -2.01
C ARG A 133 -17.63 18.06 -2.24
N ALA A 134 -16.81 17.77 -1.25
CA ALA A 134 -15.96 16.61 -1.24
C ALA A 134 -16.67 15.40 -0.62
N ARG A 135 -16.28 14.18 -0.97
CA ARG A 135 -16.76 12.96 -0.33
C ARG A 135 -16.15 12.78 1.05
N ARG A 136 -14.90 13.22 1.21
CA ARG A 136 -14.13 13.14 2.46
C ARG A 136 -13.22 14.35 2.57
N CYS A 137 -13.02 14.85 3.78
CA CYS A 137 -11.99 15.81 4.14
C CYS A 137 -11.11 15.19 5.23
N GLN A 138 -9.82 15.18 5.01
CA GLN A 138 -8.84 14.74 5.99
C GLN A 138 -7.97 15.93 6.37
N VAL A 139 -7.76 16.09 7.67
CA VAL A 139 -6.90 17.13 8.23
C VAL A 139 -5.68 16.46 8.86
N GLN A 140 -4.49 16.89 8.48
CA GLN A 140 -3.23 16.40 9.02
C GLN A 140 -2.40 17.58 9.53
N ALA A 141 -1.86 17.46 10.74
CA ALA A 141 -0.86 18.40 11.24
C ALA A 141 0.44 18.21 10.40
N GLU A 142 0.95 19.29 9.82
CA GLU A 142 2.23 19.26 9.09
C GLU A 142 3.36 19.84 9.94
N THR A 143 3.09 20.97 10.57
CA THR A 143 3.97 21.63 11.55
C THR A 143 3.08 22.42 12.52
N ALA A 144 3.66 23.00 13.58
CA ALA A 144 2.93 23.86 14.51
C ALA A 144 2.20 25.04 13.84
N ARG A 145 2.60 25.42 12.62
CA ARG A 145 2.05 26.57 11.87
C ARG A 145 1.16 26.16 10.70
N PHE A 146 1.25 24.91 10.22
CA PHE A 146 0.58 24.48 9.00
C PHE A 146 -0.20 23.21 9.20
N VAL A 147 -1.41 23.19 8.62
CA VAL A 147 -2.20 21.98 8.44
C VAL A 147 -2.32 21.64 6.95
N ARG A 148 -2.40 20.35 6.66
CA ARG A 148 -2.69 19.81 5.35
C ARG A 148 -4.13 19.35 5.31
N LEU A 149 -4.91 19.91 4.38
CA LEU A 149 -6.29 19.51 4.11
C LEU A 149 -6.32 18.72 2.82
N SER A 150 -6.83 17.49 2.87
CA SER A 150 -7.03 16.64 1.69
C SER A 150 -8.53 16.48 1.42
N PHE A 151 -9.01 17.10 0.34
CA PHE A 151 -10.40 16.99 -0.11
C PHE A 151 -10.52 15.91 -1.19
N HIS A 152 -11.12 14.79 -0.86
CA HIS A 152 -11.35 13.67 -1.78
C HIS A 152 -12.69 13.87 -2.51
N HIS A 153 -12.65 14.15 -3.80
CA HIS A 153 -13.84 14.36 -4.64
C HIS A 153 -14.32 13.06 -5.30
N ARG A 154 -13.39 12.15 -5.57
CA ARG A 154 -13.65 10.80 -6.10
C ARG A 154 -12.94 9.81 -5.22
N ASP A 155 -13.49 8.62 -5.10
CA ASP A 155 -12.83 7.50 -4.46
C ASP A 155 -12.18 6.62 -5.55
N PRO A 156 -10.86 6.69 -5.73
CA PRO A 156 -10.17 5.88 -6.74
C PRO A 156 -10.16 4.39 -6.38
N LEU A 157 -10.48 4.05 -5.12
CA LEU A 157 -10.49 2.68 -4.63
C LEU A 157 -11.84 1.98 -4.82
N THR A 158 -12.83 2.59 -5.49
CA THR A 158 -14.11 1.94 -5.80
C THR A 158 -14.00 0.93 -6.95
N GLN A 159 -13.04 1.12 -7.85
CA GLN A 159 -12.81 0.18 -8.97
C GLN A 159 -11.75 -0.85 -8.58
N PRO A 160 -11.87 -2.11 -9.07
CA PRO A 160 -10.82 -3.10 -8.90
C PRO A 160 -9.45 -2.55 -9.32
N VAL A 161 -8.44 -2.84 -8.54
CA VAL A 161 -7.07 -2.39 -8.78
C VAL A 161 -6.33 -3.49 -9.53
N ALA A 162 -5.80 -3.16 -10.70
CA ALA A 162 -4.91 -4.09 -11.42
C ALA A 162 -3.57 -4.22 -10.68
N PRO A 163 -2.97 -5.42 -10.66
CA PRO A 163 -1.67 -5.64 -10.07
C PRO A 163 -0.58 -4.83 -10.76
N ALA A 164 0.41 -4.37 -10.01
CA ALA A 164 1.56 -3.64 -10.54
C ALA A 164 2.41 -4.55 -11.44
N ALA A 165 3.07 -3.99 -12.46
CA ALA A 165 4.05 -4.73 -13.23
C ALA A 165 5.19 -5.23 -12.34
N LEU A 166 5.59 -6.48 -12.51
CA LEU A 166 6.75 -7.07 -11.85
C LEU A 166 7.96 -7.04 -12.81
N PRO A 167 9.19 -7.03 -12.28
CA PRO A 167 10.37 -7.24 -13.10
C PRO A 167 10.31 -8.62 -13.78
N PRO A 168 10.87 -8.77 -14.99
CA PRO A 168 10.97 -10.07 -15.63
C PRO A 168 11.77 -11.05 -14.76
N PRO A 169 11.47 -12.35 -14.83
CA PRO A 169 12.22 -13.35 -14.10
C PRO A 169 13.69 -13.28 -14.55
N ARG A 170 14.61 -13.24 -13.60
CA ARG A 170 16.02 -13.46 -13.92
C ARG A 170 16.21 -14.93 -14.26
N PRO A 171 17.02 -15.30 -15.29
CA PRO A 171 17.42 -16.67 -15.45
C PRO A 171 18.06 -17.15 -14.15
N ALA A 172 17.84 -18.40 -13.77
CA ALA A 172 18.55 -19.01 -12.65
C ALA A 172 20.04 -18.94 -13.01
N VAL A 173 20.78 -18.08 -12.34
CA VAL A 173 22.23 -18.04 -12.49
C VAL A 173 22.72 -19.26 -11.72
N GLU A 174 23.20 -20.29 -12.44
CA GLU A 174 24.15 -21.24 -11.84
C GLU A 174 25.39 -20.41 -11.51
N VAL A 175 25.48 -19.94 -10.28
CA VAL A 175 26.67 -19.27 -9.78
C VAL A 175 27.66 -20.39 -9.53
N ASP A 176 28.69 -20.48 -10.37
CA ASP A 176 29.85 -21.32 -10.08
C ASP A 176 30.41 -20.80 -8.73
N PRO A 177 30.53 -21.67 -7.71
CA PRO A 177 31.12 -21.26 -6.43
C PRO A 177 32.50 -20.62 -6.55
N ALA A 178 33.21 -20.84 -7.66
CA ALA A 178 34.50 -20.26 -7.97
C ALA A 178 34.44 -18.80 -8.47
N ASP A 179 33.29 -18.33 -8.95
CA ASP A 179 33.10 -16.96 -9.48
C ASP A 179 32.58 -15.96 -8.43
N LEU A 180 32.45 -16.37 -7.18
CA LEU A 180 32.13 -15.48 -6.07
C LEU A 180 33.37 -14.65 -5.70
N ASP A 181 33.64 -13.63 -6.49
CA ASP A 181 34.55 -12.56 -6.07
C ASP A 181 33.85 -11.77 -4.93
N GLU A 182 34.32 -12.01 -3.70
CA GLU A 182 33.75 -11.48 -2.45
C GLU A 182 33.84 -9.94 -2.33
N GLY A 183 34.19 -9.23 -3.41
CA GLY A 183 34.73 -7.86 -3.36
C GLY A 183 33.82 -6.71 -3.80
N GLU A 184 32.76 -6.84 -4.59
CA GLU A 184 32.39 -5.63 -5.36
C GLU A 184 30.93 -5.20 -5.50
N ARG A 185 29.95 -5.77 -4.81
CA ARG A 185 28.63 -5.09 -4.73
C ARG A 185 28.11 -5.12 -3.30
N PRO A 186 27.80 -3.94 -2.72
CA PRO A 186 27.01 -3.94 -1.50
C PRO A 186 25.73 -4.75 -1.77
N ALA A 187 25.45 -5.76 -0.97
CA ALA A 187 24.29 -6.64 -1.18
C ALA A 187 22.95 -5.85 -1.20
N ASP A 188 22.92 -4.63 -0.62
CA ASP A 188 21.82 -3.66 -0.75
C ASP A 188 21.65 -3.10 -2.18
N ALA A 189 22.59 -3.33 -3.09
CA ALA A 189 22.51 -2.86 -4.47
C ALA A 189 21.67 -3.79 -5.38
N ASP A 190 21.31 -5.00 -4.92
CA ASP A 190 20.41 -5.85 -5.70
C ASP A 190 18.96 -5.31 -5.65
N PRO A 191 18.38 -4.92 -6.82
CA PRO A 191 17.01 -4.41 -6.87
C PRO A 191 15.96 -5.39 -6.32
N LEU A 192 16.21 -6.70 -6.36
CA LEU A 192 15.30 -7.70 -5.81
C LEU A 192 15.34 -7.70 -4.27
N VAL A 193 16.52 -7.55 -3.67
CA VAL A 193 16.66 -7.42 -2.22
C VAL A 193 16.03 -6.11 -1.74
N ALA A 194 16.28 -5.00 -2.44
CA ALA A 194 15.63 -3.72 -2.16
C ALA A 194 14.10 -3.83 -2.28
N GLY A 195 13.60 -4.58 -3.28
CA GLY A 195 12.18 -4.86 -3.49
C GLY A 195 11.49 -5.55 -2.32
N LEU A 196 12.21 -6.33 -1.51
CA LEU A 196 11.65 -6.97 -0.30
C LEU A 196 11.25 -5.98 0.80
N SER A 197 11.75 -4.76 0.74
CA SER A 197 11.36 -3.67 1.65
C SER A 197 10.16 -2.86 1.14
N ALA A 198 9.65 -3.14 -0.08
CA ALA A 198 8.53 -2.42 -0.69
C ALA A 198 7.77 -3.30 -1.69
N VAL A 199 7.28 -4.46 -1.23
CA VAL A 199 6.54 -5.42 -2.06
C VAL A 199 5.21 -4.82 -2.51
N PRO A 200 4.93 -4.72 -3.83
CA PRO A 200 3.71 -4.10 -4.34
C PRO A 200 2.49 -4.98 -4.10
N VAL A 201 1.48 -4.45 -3.43
CA VAL A 201 0.24 -5.17 -3.07
C VAL A 201 -1.00 -4.54 -3.69
N GLY A 202 -0.98 -3.23 -3.96
CA GLY A 202 -2.18 -2.55 -4.44
C GLY A 202 -1.96 -1.05 -4.67
N ARG A 203 -2.98 -0.25 -4.35
CA ARG A 203 -2.96 1.19 -4.50
C ARG A 203 -3.43 1.93 -3.25
N CYS A 204 -2.83 3.08 -3.01
CA CYS A 204 -3.27 4.04 -2.01
C CYS A 204 -4.38 4.95 -2.55
N GLU A 205 -5.12 5.59 -1.65
CA GLU A 205 -6.20 6.53 -1.98
C GLU A 205 -5.73 7.75 -2.78
N ASP A 206 -4.48 8.15 -2.67
CA ASP A 206 -3.88 9.23 -3.47
C ASP A 206 -3.52 8.80 -4.90
N GLY A 207 -3.69 7.51 -5.24
CA GLY A 207 -3.32 6.89 -6.51
C GLY A 207 -1.90 6.34 -6.54
N GLY A 208 -1.13 6.50 -5.46
CA GLY A 208 0.19 5.91 -5.30
C GLY A 208 0.14 4.37 -5.21
N LEU A 209 1.30 3.74 -5.38
CA LEU A 209 1.44 2.31 -5.19
C LEU A 209 1.37 1.99 -3.70
N TRP A 210 0.53 1.03 -3.31
CA TRP A 210 0.57 0.46 -1.97
C TRP A 210 1.57 -0.68 -1.94
N THR A 211 2.57 -0.53 -1.09
CA THR A 211 3.60 -1.55 -0.87
C THR A 211 3.62 -1.97 0.60
N LEU A 212 3.98 -3.22 0.84
CA LEU A 212 4.23 -3.74 2.17
C LEU A 212 5.71 -4.13 2.30
N PRO A 213 6.41 -3.67 3.34
CA PRO A 213 7.75 -4.18 3.63
C PRO A 213 7.62 -5.60 4.19
N VAL A 214 8.50 -6.49 3.73
CA VAL A 214 8.59 -7.87 4.23
C VAL A 214 9.95 -8.10 4.89
N ARG A 215 11.04 -7.56 4.34
CA ARG A 215 12.35 -7.65 4.97
C ARG A 215 12.39 -6.84 6.28
N GLY A 216 12.72 -7.50 7.37
CA GLY A 216 12.88 -6.87 8.69
C GLY A 216 11.59 -6.46 9.40
N THR A 217 10.43 -6.98 8.98
CA THR A 217 9.16 -6.67 9.63
C THR A 217 8.15 -7.82 9.56
N HIS A 218 7.18 -7.82 10.44
CA HIS A 218 6.02 -8.71 10.41
C HIS A 218 4.78 -7.94 9.96
N VAL A 219 3.83 -8.63 9.32
CA VAL A 219 2.60 -8.03 8.78
C VAL A 219 1.38 -8.79 9.31
N LEU A 220 0.44 -8.06 9.92
CA LEU A 220 -0.87 -8.57 10.30
C LEU A 220 -1.93 -8.03 9.35
N VAL A 221 -2.75 -8.91 8.78
CA VAL A 221 -3.87 -8.56 7.89
C VAL A 221 -5.17 -9.02 8.55
N ALA A 222 -5.93 -8.09 9.08
CA ALA A 222 -7.20 -8.39 9.71
C ALA A 222 -8.38 -7.96 8.84
N GLY A 223 -9.47 -8.72 8.84
CA GLY A 223 -10.69 -8.37 8.11
C GLY A 223 -11.75 -9.45 8.16
N ALA A 224 -13.01 -9.05 8.12
CA ALA A 224 -14.15 -9.94 8.11
C ALA A 224 -14.12 -10.91 6.90
N THR A 225 -14.97 -11.92 6.91
CA THR A 225 -15.15 -12.83 5.78
C THR A 225 -15.51 -12.04 4.51
N GLY A 226 -14.87 -12.35 3.39
CA GLY A 226 -15.08 -11.64 2.13
C GLY A 226 -14.48 -10.21 2.09
N ALA A 227 -13.71 -9.79 3.11
CA ALA A 227 -13.06 -8.48 3.12
C ALA A 227 -11.88 -8.35 2.15
N GLY A 228 -11.38 -9.45 1.57
CA GLY A 228 -10.27 -9.46 0.62
C GLY A 228 -8.90 -9.75 1.23
N LYS A 229 -8.85 -10.50 2.35
CA LYS A 229 -7.58 -10.97 2.94
C LYS A 229 -6.75 -11.76 1.93
N GLY A 230 -7.38 -12.70 1.20
CA GLY A 230 -6.74 -13.47 0.13
C GLY A 230 -6.07 -12.57 -0.92
N SER A 231 -6.70 -11.45 -1.33
CA SER A 231 -6.09 -10.51 -2.27
C SER A 231 -4.79 -9.88 -1.74
N VAL A 232 -4.70 -9.62 -0.43
CA VAL A 232 -3.45 -9.10 0.19
C VAL A 232 -2.38 -10.18 0.21
N LEU A 233 -2.74 -11.41 0.63
CA LEU A 233 -1.80 -12.54 0.68
C LEU A 233 -1.29 -12.88 -0.72
N TRP A 234 -2.18 -13.03 -1.70
CA TRP A 234 -1.80 -13.28 -3.10
C TRP A 234 -1.02 -12.11 -3.72
N GLY A 235 -1.35 -10.88 -3.35
CA GLY A 235 -0.56 -9.70 -3.73
C GLY A 235 0.89 -9.78 -3.23
N LEU A 236 1.09 -10.23 -1.98
CA LEU A 236 2.42 -10.45 -1.41
C LEU A 236 3.13 -11.64 -2.08
N ILE A 237 2.46 -12.79 -2.24
CA ILE A 237 3.03 -13.97 -2.93
C ILE A 237 3.50 -13.57 -4.33
N ARG A 238 2.65 -12.87 -5.07
CA ARG A 238 2.96 -12.36 -6.41
C ARG A 238 4.16 -11.43 -6.40
N GLY A 239 4.17 -10.45 -5.50
CA GLY A 239 5.24 -9.46 -5.41
C GLY A 239 6.59 -10.05 -4.98
N LEU A 240 6.56 -11.15 -4.23
CA LEU A 240 7.76 -11.91 -3.80
C LEU A 240 8.26 -12.87 -4.89
N GLY A 241 7.45 -13.19 -5.90
CA GLY A 241 7.77 -14.14 -6.95
C GLY A 241 9.17 -13.97 -7.58
N PRO A 242 9.58 -12.75 -8.00
CA PRO A 242 10.92 -12.54 -8.54
C PRO A 242 12.05 -12.91 -7.57
N ALA A 243 11.89 -12.62 -6.27
CA ALA A 243 12.88 -12.97 -5.24
C ALA A 243 12.86 -14.48 -4.93
N VAL A 244 11.69 -15.12 -4.98
CA VAL A 244 11.56 -16.59 -4.84
C VAL A 244 12.27 -17.29 -6.00
N ARG A 245 12.05 -16.85 -7.24
CA ARG A 245 12.73 -17.41 -8.42
C ARG A 245 14.24 -17.26 -8.36
N ALA A 246 14.72 -16.13 -7.82
CA ALA A 246 16.15 -15.85 -7.64
C ALA A 246 16.78 -16.55 -6.42
N GLY A 247 16.01 -17.32 -5.64
CA GLY A 247 16.47 -17.98 -4.41
C GLY A 247 16.68 -17.02 -3.22
N LEU A 248 16.31 -15.76 -3.33
CA LEU A 248 16.51 -14.74 -2.29
C LEU A 248 15.39 -14.75 -1.22
N ALA A 249 14.28 -15.41 -1.49
CA ALA A 249 13.17 -15.57 -0.55
C ALA A 249 12.60 -16.98 -0.62
N GLN A 250 12.15 -17.48 0.52
CA GLN A 250 11.40 -18.72 0.65
C GLN A 250 10.03 -18.44 1.24
N LEU A 251 8.99 -19.01 0.63
CA LEU A 251 7.62 -18.98 1.14
C LEU A 251 7.35 -20.25 1.92
N TRP A 252 7.08 -20.10 3.22
CA TRP A 252 6.66 -21.16 4.13
C TRP A 252 5.21 -20.88 4.51
N VAL A 253 4.28 -21.70 4.04
CA VAL A 253 2.86 -21.38 4.07
C VAL A 253 2.10 -22.34 4.97
N CYS A 254 1.32 -21.77 5.88
CA CYS A 254 0.40 -22.45 6.76
C CYS A 254 -1.04 -22.11 6.35
N ASP A 255 -1.77 -23.08 5.80
CA ASP A 255 -3.19 -22.96 5.45
C ASP A 255 -4.04 -23.96 6.25
N PRO A 256 -4.42 -23.61 7.49
CA PRO A 256 -5.11 -24.50 8.41
C PRO A 256 -6.55 -24.85 7.98
N LYS A 257 -7.03 -24.26 6.89
CA LYS A 257 -8.33 -24.58 6.28
C LYS A 257 -8.24 -25.70 5.22
N GLY A 258 -7.24 -26.57 5.34
CA GLY A 258 -7.04 -27.69 4.42
C GLY A 258 -6.45 -27.28 3.07
N GLY A 259 -5.87 -26.09 2.95
CA GLY A 259 -5.26 -25.61 1.70
C GLY A 259 -6.21 -24.86 0.77
N MET A 260 -7.46 -24.64 1.15
CA MET A 260 -8.50 -24.06 0.27
C MET A 260 -8.14 -22.70 -0.31
N GLU A 261 -7.38 -21.88 0.41
CA GLU A 261 -7.08 -20.52 0.01
C GLU A 261 -5.75 -20.40 -0.78
N LEU A 262 -4.75 -21.24 -0.43
CA LEU A 262 -3.38 -21.01 -0.92
C LEU A 262 -2.78 -22.21 -1.68
N ALA A 263 -3.47 -23.35 -1.79
CA ALA A 263 -2.93 -24.55 -2.43
C ALA A 263 -2.53 -24.35 -3.90
N ALA A 264 -3.23 -23.47 -4.63
CA ALA A 264 -2.88 -23.13 -6.01
C ALA A 264 -1.45 -22.54 -6.16
N GLY A 265 -0.90 -21.98 -5.09
CA GLY A 265 0.49 -21.45 -5.05
C GLY A 265 1.55 -22.47 -4.65
N ARG A 266 1.18 -23.72 -4.39
CA ARG A 266 2.10 -24.74 -3.86
C ARG A 266 3.42 -24.89 -4.62
N PRO A 267 3.49 -24.77 -5.93
CA PRO A 267 4.77 -24.81 -6.65
C PRO A 267 5.74 -23.66 -6.33
N LEU A 268 5.25 -22.56 -5.75
CA LEU A 268 6.08 -21.44 -5.28
C LEU A 268 6.57 -21.64 -3.85
N PHE A 269 5.96 -22.56 -3.09
CA PHE A 269 6.19 -22.69 -1.66
C PHE A 269 7.29 -23.70 -1.37
N HIS A 270 8.25 -23.29 -0.55
CA HIS A 270 9.28 -24.21 -0.05
C HIS A 270 8.71 -25.18 0.99
N ARG A 271 7.75 -24.72 1.78
CA ARG A 271 7.03 -25.52 2.75
C ARG A 271 5.54 -25.18 2.69
N PHE A 272 4.70 -26.19 2.76
CA PHE A 272 3.24 -26.05 2.81
C PHE A 272 2.66 -27.00 3.83
N ALA A 273 2.02 -26.45 4.87
CA ALA A 273 1.45 -27.20 5.97
C ALA A 273 -0.03 -26.84 6.16
N THR A 274 -0.88 -27.86 6.31
CA THR A 274 -2.35 -27.70 6.41
C THR A 274 -2.93 -28.26 7.71
N SER A 275 -2.23 -29.18 8.39
CA SER A 275 -2.65 -29.71 9.70
C SER A 275 -1.93 -28.99 10.84
N SER A 276 -2.55 -28.94 12.02
CA SER A 276 -1.96 -28.32 13.21
C SER A 276 -0.62 -28.93 13.59
N GLU A 277 -0.42 -30.23 13.37
CA GLU A 277 0.82 -30.95 13.65
C GLU A 277 1.94 -30.49 12.68
N THR A 278 1.67 -30.57 11.37
CA THR A 278 2.66 -30.15 10.35
C THR A 278 2.99 -28.68 10.43
N ILE A 279 2.03 -27.84 10.87
CA ILE A 279 2.25 -26.43 11.13
C ILE A 279 3.15 -26.23 12.36
N ALA A 280 2.94 -27.00 13.43
CA ALA A 280 3.81 -26.93 14.62
C ALA A 280 5.24 -27.31 14.27
N ASP A 281 5.44 -28.37 13.47
CA ASP A 281 6.77 -28.78 12.99
C ASP A 281 7.44 -27.69 12.15
N LEU A 282 6.69 -27.06 11.25
CA LEU A 282 7.18 -25.96 10.43
C LEU A 282 7.59 -24.75 11.26
N LEU A 283 6.85 -24.43 12.33
CA LEU A 283 7.19 -23.33 13.25
C LEU A 283 8.42 -23.63 14.07
N ASP A 284 8.58 -24.87 14.57
CA ASP A 284 9.78 -25.30 15.33
C ASP A 284 11.04 -25.23 14.47
N ASP A 285 10.96 -25.67 13.21
CA ASP A 285 12.05 -25.54 12.24
C ASP A 285 12.41 -24.04 11.97
N ALA A 286 11.39 -23.18 11.83
CA ALA A 286 11.59 -21.75 11.65
C ALA A 286 12.28 -21.11 12.87
N VAL A 287 11.94 -21.55 14.11
CA VAL A 287 12.62 -21.11 15.33
C VAL A 287 14.07 -21.56 15.34
N THR A 288 14.34 -22.81 14.98
CA THR A 288 15.70 -23.36 14.91
C THR A 288 16.58 -22.53 13.96
N ILE A 289 16.13 -22.30 12.73
CA ILE A 289 16.85 -21.48 11.75
C ILE A 289 17.04 -20.05 12.25
N MET A 290 16.01 -19.48 12.87
CA MET A 290 16.10 -18.13 13.45
C MET A 290 17.20 -18.05 14.52
N GLN A 291 17.28 -19.02 15.41
CA GLN A 291 18.29 -19.07 16.48
C GLN A 291 19.71 -19.24 15.94
N GLU A 292 19.91 -20.16 14.98
CA GLU A 292 21.18 -20.37 14.31
C GLU A 292 21.67 -19.12 13.60
N ARG A 293 20.78 -18.44 12.85
CA ARG A 293 21.10 -17.17 12.20
C ARG A 293 21.41 -16.07 13.22
N THR A 294 20.64 -15.99 14.30
CA THR A 294 20.86 -15.00 15.36
C THR A 294 22.25 -15.18 15.97
N ALA A 295 22.64 -16.42 16.29
CA ALA A 295 23.98 -16.71 16.85
C ALA A 295 25.09 -16.30 15.88
N ARG A 296 24.95 -16.55 14.58
CA ARG A 296 25.93 -16.22 13.55
C ARG A 296 26.02 -14.72 13.26
N LEU A 297 24.89 -14.00 13.26
CA LEU A 297 24.82 -12.58 12.95
C LEU A 297 25.14 -11.67 14.13
N ALA A 298 25.10 -12.21 15.36
CA ALA A 298 25.40 -11.46 16.58
C ALA A 298 26.76 -10.77 16.52
N GLY A 299 26.79 -9.47 16.77
CA GLY A 299 28.00 -8.64 16.71
C GLY A 299 28.51 -8.31 15.29
N ARG A 300 27.89 -8.85 14.22
CA ARG A 300 28.30 -8.62 12.82
C ARG A 300 27.36 -7.71 12.07
N THR A 301 26.07 -7.98 12.11
CA THR A 301 25.04 -7.17 11.44
C THR A 301 23.76 -7.11 12.26
N ARG A 302 22.98 -6.05 12.06
CA ARG A 302 21.70 -5.85 12.75
C ARG A 302 20.50 -6.33 11.94
N LEU A 303 20.68 -6.62 10.66
CA LEU A 303 19.61 -7.05 9.77
C LEU A 303 20.19 -8.05 8.75
N HIS A 304 19.55 -9.20 8.65
CA HIS A 304 19.87 -10.23 7.69
C HIS A 304 19.83 -9.70 6.25
N MET A 305 20.83 -10.08 5.47
CA MET A 305 20.91 -9.83 4.03
C MET A 305 20.60 -11.13 3.29
N PRO A 306 19.48 -11.19 2.56
CA PRO A 306 19.11 -12.39 1.81
C PRO A 306 20.14 -12.73 0.71
N THR A 307 20.53 -13.98 0.66
CA THR A 307 21.34 -14.58 -0.39
C THR A 307 20.71 -15.91 -0.84
N PRO A 308 21.10 -16.50 -1.97
CA PRO A 308 20.61 -17.82 -2.37
C PRO A 308 20.92 -18.94 -1.38
N SER A 309 22.04 -18.85 -0.65
CA SER A 309 22.40 -19.79 0.42
C SER A 309 21.67 -19.52 1.73
N GLU A 310 21.22 -18.28 1.95
CA GLU A 310 20.50 -17.84 3.15
C GLU A 310 19.32 -16.94 2.76
N PRO A 311 18.26 -17.48 2.18
CA PRO A 311 17.10 -16.69 1.73
C PRO A 311 16.33 -16.09 2.90
N LEU A 312 15.62 -15.00 2.65
CA LEU A 312 14.58 -14.50 3.56
C LEU A 312 13.47 -15.55 3.70
N ILE A 313 13.16 -15.98 4.90
CA ILE A 313 12.03 -16.88 5.16
C ILE A 313 10.80 -16.02 5.45
N VAL A 314 9.77 -16.17 4.62
CA VAL A 314 8.46 -15.52 4.79
C VAL A 314 7.44 -16.59 5.18
N LEU A 315 7.14 -16.62 6.47
CA LEU A 315 6.14 -17.51 7.05
C LEU A 315 4.77 -16.85 6.89
N MET A 316 3.92 -17.44 6.04
CA MET A 316 2.56 -16.94 5.76
C MET A 316 1.52 -17.82 6.44
N VAL A 317 0.59 -17.20 7.15
CA VAL A 317 -0.49 -17.90 7.87
C VAL A 317 -1.83 -17.32 7.40
N ASP A 318 -2.67 -18.15 6.75
CA ASP A 318 -3.97 -17.69 6.22
C ASP A 318 -4.98 -17.36 7.33
N GLU A 319 -4.96 -18.11 8.44
CA GLU A 319 -5.82 -17.82 9.59
C GLU A 319 -5.10 -18.14 10.91
N ILE A 320 -4.57 -17.09 11.55
CA ILE A 320 -3.78 -17.27 12.76
C ILE A 320 -4.62 -17.73 13.96
N ALA A 321 -5.93 -17.44 13.95
CA ALA A 321 -6.86 -17.92 14.98
C ALA A 321 -6.89 -19.45 15.06
N SER A 322 -6.73 -20.12 13.94
CA SER A 322 -6.66 -21.58 13.87
C SER A 322 -5.44 -22.15 14.58
N LEU A 323 -4.39 -21.35 14.76
CA LEU A 323 -3.16 -21.75 15.44
C LEU A 323 -3.15 -21.34 16.94
N THR A 324 -3.96 -20.37 17.32
CA THR A 324 -3.95 -19.81 18.69
C THR A 324 -5.18 -20.22 19.50
N ALA A 325 -6.37 -19.87 18.99
CA ALA A 325 -7.63 -20.05 19.72
C ALA A 325 -8.25 -21.45 19.49
N TYR A 326 -8.14 -22.00 18.26
CA TYR A 326 -8.92 -23.17 17.85
C TYR A 326 -8.17 -24.50 17.90
N VAL A 327 -6.90 -24.52 18.28
CA VAL A 327 -6.15 -25.76 18.49
C VAL A 327 -6.65 -26.45 19.75
N THR A 328 -7.13 -27.69 19.60
CA THR A 328 -7.68 -28.50 20.69
C THR A 328 -6.64 -29.39 21.37
N ASP A 329 -5.64 -29.87 20.62
CA ASP A 329 -4.53 -30.66 21.16
C ASP A 329 -3.63 -29.78 22.04
N ARG A 330 -3.40 -30.21 23.27
CA ARG A 330 -2.68 -29.44 24.29
C ARG A 330 -1.18 -29.32 23.98
N ASP A 331 -0.57 -30.37 23.46
CA ASP A 331 0.87 -30.40 23.20
C ASP A 331 1.18 -29.57 21.95
N ILE A 332 0.39 -29.70 20.90
CA ILE A 332 0.48 -28.89 19.69
C ILE A 332 0.24 -27.41 20.05
N LYS A 333 -0.79 -27.10 20.85
CA LYS A 333 -1.08 -25.75 21.30
C LYS A 333 0.09 -25.15 22.10
N LYS A 334 0.75 -25.93 22.95
CA LYS A 334 1.92 -25.50 23.72
C LYS A 334 3.10 -25.21 22.81
N ARG A 335 3.39 -26.07 21.81
CA ARG A 335 4.46 -25.88 20.82
C ARG A 335 4.24 -24.58 20.04
N ILE A 336 3.07 -24.42 19.42
CA ILE A 336 2.71 -23.24 18.65
C ILE A 336 2.75 -21.97 19.52
N GLY A 337 2.21 -22.06 20.75
CA GLY A 337 2.19 -20.97 21.72
C GLY A 337 3.57 -20.55 22.22
N ALA A 338 4.58 -21.40 22.14
CA ALA A 338 5.97 -21.06 22.42
C ALA A 338 6.68 -20.49 21.16
N ALA A 339 6.49 -21.13 20.00
CA ALA A 339 7.21 -20.79 18.77
C ALA A 339 6.77 -19.44 18.17
N LEU A 340 5.46 -19.22 18.05
CA LEU A 340 4.94 -18.05 17.33
C LEU A 340 5.28 -16.70 17.97
N PRO A 341 5.11 -16.47 19.30
CA PRO A 341 5.57 -15.25 19.96
C PRO A 341 7.09 -15.05 19.87
N LEU A 342 7.86 -16.15 19.92
CA LEU A 342 9.31 -16.10 19.82
C LEU A 342 9.74 -15.62 18.42
N LEU A 343 9.16 -16.17 17.36
CA LEU A 343 9.36 -15.72 15.98
C LEU A 343 8.98 -14.26 15.80
N LEU A 344 7.84 -13.84 16.34
CA LEU A 344 7.37 -12.44 16.24
C LEU A 344 8.25 -11.46 17.01
N SER A 345 8.84 -11.87 18.13
CA SER A 345 9.72 -11.00 18.92
C SER A 345 11.13 -10.90 18.37
N GLN A 346 11.68 -11.97 17.78
CA GLN A 346 13.10 -12.09 17.43
C GLN A 346 13.36 -12.31 15.92
N GLY A 347 12.38 -12.76 15.14
CA GLY A 347 12.58 -13.22 13.76
C GLY A 347 12.93 -12.14 12.74
N ARG A 348 12.58 -10.87 13.00
CA ARG A 348 12.77 -9.77 12.03
C ARG A 348 14.24 -9.57 11.64
N ALA A 349 15.10 -9.52 12.62
CA ALA A 349 16.52 -9.26 12.41
C ALA A 349 17.25 -10.41 11.69
N PRO A 350 17.06 -11.70 12.04
CA PRO A 350 17.70 -12.83 11.36
C PRO A 350 16.96 -13.26 10.06
N GLY A 351 15.98 -12.51 9.60
CA GLY A 351 15.33 -12.79 8.30
C GLY A 351 14.34 -13.95 8.32
N VAL A 352 13.61 -14.14 9.42
CA VAL A 352 12.46 -15.02 9.54
C VAL A 352 11.25 -14.15 9.88
N VAL A 353 10.42 -13.85 8.91
CA VAL A 353 9.32 -12.89 9.06
C VAL A 353 7.97 -13.57 8.96
N VAL A 354 7.00 -13.05 9.68
CA VAL A 354 5.64 -13.59 9.73
C VAL A 354 4.67 -12.62 9.05
N VAL A 355 3.88 -13.16 8.12
CA VAL A 355 2.71 -12.51 7.52
C VAL A 355 1.51 -13.33 7.94
N ALA A 356 0.63 -12.78 8.74
CA ALA A 356 -0.52 -13.51 9.26
C ALA A 356 -1.83 -12.80 8.90
N ALA A 357 -2.83 -13.59 8.49
CA ALA A 357 -4.19 -13.10 8.34
C ALA A 357 -5.07 -13.56 9.51
N VAL A 358 -6.11 -12.77 9.81
CA VAL A 358 -7.08 -13.07 10.86
C VAL A 358 -8.45 -12.48 10.52
N GLN A 359 -9.51 -13.18 10.92
CA GLN A 359 -10.88 -12.68 10.80
C GLN A 359 -11.28 -11.86 12.03
N ASP A 360 -11.04 -12.38 13.20
CA ASP A 360 -11.33 -11.74 14.48
C ASP A 360 -10.04 -11.24 15.15
N PRO A 361 -9.83 -9.92 15.24
CA PRO A 361 -8.59 -9.35 15.79
C PRO A 361 -8.59 -9.23 17.31
N ARG A 362 -9.53 -9.82 18.02
CA ARG A 362 -9.61 -9.73 19.48
C ARG A 362 -8.39 -10.37 20.15
N LYS A 363 -8.12 -9.95 21.39
CA LYS A 363 -6.93 -10.38 22.13
C LYS A 363 -6.93 -11.87 22.44
N GLU A 364 -8.10 -12.47 22.58
CA GLU A 364 -8.29 -13.91 22.79
C GLU A 364 -7.83 -14.71 21.58
N THR A 365 -7.96 -14.10 20.40
CA THR A 365 -7.61 -14.72 19.10
C THR A 365 -6.16 -14.42 18.71
N VAL A 366 -5.73 -13.17 18.91
CA VAL A 366 -4.35 -12.75 18.57
C VAL A 366 -3.73 -12.02 19.77
N PRO A 367 -3.28 -12.75 20.80
CA PRO A 367 -2.75 -12.15 22.04
C PRO A 367 -1.48 -11.34 21.82
N PHE A 368 -0.72 -11.60 20.74
CA PHE A 368 0.55 -10.97 20.40
C PHE A 368 0.46 -10.03 19.18
N ARG A 369 -0.73 -9.50 18.87
CA ARG A 369 -0.93 -8.58 17.72
C ARG A 369 -0.02 -7.34 17.76
N ASP A 370 0.38 -6.91 18.95
CA ASP A 370 1.27 -5.76 19.13
C ASP A 370 2.72 -6.01 18.68
N LEU A 371 3.08 -7.28 18.42
CA LEU A 371 4.37 -7.65 17.87
C LEU A 371 4.43 -7.50 16.32
N PHE A 372 3.33 -7.12 15.68
CA PHE A 372 3.29 -6.84 14.24
C PHE A 372 3.47 -5.34 13.99
N PRO A 373 4.64 -4.90 13.44
CA PRO A 373 4.90 -3.49 13.17
C PRO A 373 4.04 -2.92 12.02
N VAL A 374 3.65 -3.77 11.07
CA VAL A 374 2.77 -3.39 9.97
C VAL A 374 1.44 -4.08 10.14
N ARG A 375 0.38 -3.28 10.19
CA ARG A 375 -0.97 -3.77 10.45
C ARG A 375 -1.93 -3.24 9.40
N VAL A 376 -2.73 -4.15 8.85
CA VAL A 376 -3.74 -3.87 7.82
C VAL A 376 -5.11 -4.23 8.38
N ALA A 377 -6.03 -3.26 8.42
CA ALA A 377 -7.43 -3.44 8.75
C ALA A 377 -8.26 -3.31 7.47
N LEU A 378 -8.69 -4.41 6.90
CA LEU A 378 -9.67 -4.44 5.81
C LEU A 378 -11.07 -4.16 6.37
N ARG A 379 -12.14 -4.41 5.60
CA ARG A 379 -13.51 -4.26 6.10
C ARG A 379 -13.72 -5.04 7.41
N MET A 380 -14.21 -4.34 8.43
CA MET A 380 -14.57 -4.88 9.73
C MET A 380 -16.08 -4.86 9.93
N THR A 381 -16.56 -5.60 10.94
CA THR A 381 -17.98 -5.65 11.30
C THR A 381 -18.35 -4.71 12.45
N GLU A 382 -17.38 -4.40 13.30
CA GLU A 382 -17.57 -3.59 14.51
C GLU A 382 -16.63 -2.37 14.50
N PRO A 383 -17.07 -1.22 15.02
CA PRO A 383 -16.28 0.02 15.01
C PRO A 383 -14.96 -0.05 15.76
N ASP A 384 -14.92 -0.79 16.88
CA ASP A 384 -13.75 -0.95 17.75
C ASP A 384 -12.66 -1.85 17.15
N GLN A 385 -13.02 -2.72 16.21
CA GLN A 385 -12.07 -3.65 15.60
C GLN A 385 -10.95 -2.92 14.83
N ALA A 386 -11.22 -1.74 14.27
CA ALA A 386 -10.19 -0.92 13.65
C ALA A 386 -9.12 -0.50 14.68
N ASP A 387 -9.52 -0.09 15.86
CA ASP A 387 -8.61 0.27 16.95
C ASP A 387 -7.88 -0.94 17.53
N LEU A 388 -8.55 -2.09 17.58
CA LEU A 388 -7.91 -3.35 17.99
C LEU A 388 -6.74 -3.73 17.07
N VAL A 389 -6.87 -3.50 15.77
CA VAL A 389 -5.82 -3.83 14.78
C VAL A 389 -4.78 -2.74 14.70
N LEU A 390 -5.20 -1.50 14.45
CA LEU A 390 -4.31 -0.39 14.09
C LEU A 390 -3.81 0.41 15.30
N GLY A 391 -4.32 0.10 16.51
CA GLY A 391 -4.00 0.80 17.74
C GLY A 391 -5.05 1.84 18.11
N ALA A 392 -5.12 2.14 19.41
CA ALA A 392 -6.14 3.00 20.01
C ALA A 392 -6.27 4.34 19.27
N GLY A 393 -7.51 4.76 19.02
CA GLY A 393 -7.86 6.00 18.33
C GLY A 393 -7.61 5.99 16.81
N ALA A 394 -7.26 4.86 16.20
CA ALA A 394 -7.06 4.77 14.74
C ALA A 394 -8.36 5.10 13.97
N ARG A 395 -9.51 4.68 14.50
CA ARG A 395 -10.82 5.01 13.90
C ARG A 395 -11.09 6.50 13.92
N GLU A 396 -10.75 7.19 15.01
CA GLU A 396 -10.88 8.64 15.13
C GLU A 396 -9.94 9.37 14.17
N ARG A 397 -8.73 8.83 13.96
CA ARG A 397 -7.78 9.32 12.95
C ARG A 397 -8.18 8.96 11.52
N GLY A 398 -9.36 8.37 11.31
CA GLY A 398 -10.00 8.17 10.02
C GLY A 398 -9.95 6.75 9.46
N ALA A 399 -9.47 5.74 10.21
CA ALA A 399 -9.50 4.33 9.81
C ALA A 399 -10.88 3.70 10.05
N ARG A 400 -11.88 4.16 9.32
CA ARG A 400 -13.27 3.68 9.44
C ARG A 400 -13.48 2.38 8.67
N ALA A 401 -12.85 1.31 9.15
CA ALA A 401 -12.90 0.00 8.51
C ALA A 401 -14.29 -0.65 8.58
N ASP A 402 -15.09 -0.30 9.59
CA ASP A 402 -16.48 -0.69 9.77
C ASP A 402 -17.44 -0.06 8.73
N GLU A 403 -17.07 1.08 8.15
CA GLU A 403 -17.87 1.78 7.15
C GLU A 403 -17.56 1.33 5.70
N ILE A 404 -16.62 0.40 5.49
CA ILE A 404 -16.28 -0.09 4.15
C ILE A 404 -17.40 -0.98 3.63
N PRO A 405 -18.00 -0.66 2.46
CA PRO A 405 -19.06 -1.47 1.86
C PRO A 405 -18.59 -2.90 1.54
N ALA A 406 -19.49 -3.88 1.71
CA ALA A 406 -19.20 -5.28 1.39
C ALA A 406 -18.80 -5.51 -0.08
N GLY A 407 -19.31 -4.68 -1.00
CA GLY A 407 -18.97 -4.73 -2.42
C GLY A 407 -17.57 -4.18 -2.78
N LEU A 408 -16.75 -3.79 -1.80
CA LEU A 408 -15.41 -3.28 -2.00
C LEU A 408 -14.34 -4.17 -1.34
N PRO A 409 -14.20 -5.45 -1.72
CA PRO A 409 -13.16 -6.31 -1.19
C PRO A 409 -11.76 -5.74 -1.48
N GLY A 410 -10.85 -5.97 -0.56
CA GLY A 410 -9.47 -5.48 -0.61
C GLY A 410 -9.29 -4.02 -0.18
N VAL A 411 -10.37 -3.26 0.04
CA VAL A 411 -10.28 -1.92 0.63
C VAL A 411 -10.05 -2.03 2.13
N GLY A 412 -9.14 -1.21 2.63
CA GLY A 412 -8.78 -1.17 4.04
C GLY A 412 -7.89 0.00 4.40
N TYR A 413 -7.30 -0.09 5.56
CA TYR A 413 -6.34 0.87 6.09
C TYR A 413 -5.07 0.15 6.52
N VAL A 414 -3.92 0.72 6.20
CA VAL A 414 -2.62 0.24 6.64
C VAL A 414 -1.98 1.24 7.59
N LEU A 415 -1.36 0.73 8.63
CA LEU A 415 -0.53 1.50 9.55
C LEU A 415 0.84 0.82 9.66
N HIS A 416 1.89 1.60 9.42
CA HIS A 416 3.27 1.18 9.62
C HIS A 416 3.76 1.68 10.98
N ASP A 417 4.70 0.93 11.58
CA ASP A 417 5.35 1.35 12.82
C ASP A 417 5.98 2.74 12.67
N GLY A 418 5.82 3.56 13.71
CA GLY A 418 6.29 4.95 13.69
C GLY A 418 5.41 5.93 12.89
N GLN A 419 4.37 5.47 12.19
CA GLN A 419 3.39 6.36 11.55
C GLN A 419 2.20 6.61 12.47
N ALA A 420 1.79 7.88 12.58
CA ALA A 420 0.62 8.24 13.38
C ALA A 420 -0.70 8.03 12.63
N GLU A 421 -0.68 8.18 11.30
CA GLU A 421 -1.88 8.24 10.47
C GLU A 421 -2.05 6.97 9.66
N PRO A 422 -3.22 6.29 9.74
CA PRO A 422 -3.54 5.17 8.87
C PRO A 422 -3.77 5.64 7.42
N VAL A 423 -3.23 4.90 6.46
CA VAL A 423 -3.38 5.17 5.03
C VAL A 423 -4.46 4.27 4.45
N ARG A 424 -5.42 4.85 3.74
CA ARG A 424 -6.48 4.08 3.06
C ARG A 424 -5.94 3.49 1.76
N VAL A 425 -6.16 2.20 1.57
CA VAL A 425 -5.59 1.38 0.50
C VAL A 425 -6.62 0.44 -0.11
N ARG A 426 -6.30 -0.11 -1.28
CA ARG A 426 -7.00 -1.27 -1.85
C ARG A 426 -5.99 -2.26 -2.41
N ALA A 427 -6.12 -3.53 -2.03
CA ALA A 427 -5.36 -4.62 -2.62
C ALA A 427 -5.70 -4.80 -4.11
N ALA A 428 -4.72 -5.19 -4.88
CA ALA A 428 -4.93 -5.58 -6.27
C ALA A 428 -5.80 -6.86 -6.33
N PHE A 429 -6.65 -6.93 -7.33
CA PHE A 429 -7.42 -8.13 -7.61
C PHE A 429 -6.51 -9.12 -8.34
N ILE A 430 -6.30 -10.28 -7.73
CA ILE A 430 -5.52 -11.39 -8.28
C ILE A 430 -6.51 -12.50 -8.55
N ASP A 431 -6.75 -12.81 -9.81
CA ASP A 431 -7.62 -13.89 -10.26
C ASP A 431 -6.83 -15.19 -10.45
N ASP A 432 -7.54 -16.28 -10.71
CA ASP A 432 -6.95 -17.62 -10.85
C ASP A 432 -5.98 -17.69 -12.04
N ALA A 433 -6.27 -16.96 -13.12
CA ALA A 433 -5.38 -16.86 -14.28
C ALA A 433 -4.06 -16.18 -13.91
N GLU A 434 -4.11 -15.09 -13.14
CA GLU A 434 -2.91 -14.42 -12.63
C GLU A 434 -2.15 -15.32 -11.65
N ILE A 435 -2.85 -16.07 -10.76
CA ILE A 435 -2.23 -17.05 -9.86
C ILE A 435 -1.48 -18.09 -10.67
N THR A 436 -2.11 -18.70 -11.66
CA THR A 436 -1.48 -19.68 -12.55
C THR A 436 -0.25 -19.07 -13.22
N ARG A 437 -0.37 -17.88 -13.79
CA ARG A 437 0.72 -17.18 -14.46
C ARG A 437 1.92 -16.95 -13.55
N ILE A 438 1.73 -16.46 -12.31
CA ILE A 438 2.84 -16.21 -11.40
C ILE A 438 3.49 -17.50 -10.90
N VAL A 439 2.71 -18.56 -10.70
CA VAL A 439 3.22 -19.88 -10.33
C VAL A 439 4.18 -20.38 -11.40
N TRP A 440 3.77 -20.39 -12.66
CA TRP A 440 4.61 -20.83 -13.77
C TRP A 440 5.84 -19.94 -13.95
N THR A 441 5.68 -18.61 -13.86
CA THR A 441 6.74 -17.64 -14.11
C THR A 441 7.84 -17.68 -13.04
N TYR A 442 7.46 -17.86 -11.77
CA TYR A 442 8.36 -17.64 -10.64
C TYR A 442 8.63 -18.88 -9.78
N ARG A 443 8.22 -20.09 -10.21
CA ARG A 443 8.59 -21.32 -9.50
C ARG A 443 10.11 -21.41 -9.33
N PRO A 444 10.62 -21.90 -8.18
CA PRO A 444 12.05 -22.07 -7.95
C PRO A 444 12.68 -22.99 -9.01
N ALA A 445 13.90 -22.65 -9.47
CA ALA A 445 14.65 -23.55 -10.33
C ALA A 445 15.15 -24.75 -9.49
N GLY A 446 14.92 -25.98 -9.97
CA GLY A 446 15.41 -27.21 -9.29
C GLY A 446 14.50 -27.76 -8.19
N GLY A 447 13.31 -27.23 -8.00
CA GLY A 447 12.29 -27.87 -7.15
C GLY A 447 11.87 -29.21 -7.75
N GLY A 448 12.29 -30.32 -7.16
CA GLY A 448 11.95 -31.67 -7.61
C GLY A 448 10.48 -32.08 -7.37
N TRP A 449 9.60 -31.11 -7.17
CA TRP A 449 8.18 -31.33 -7.08
C TRP A 449 7.53 -31.00 -8.45
N THR A 450 7.21 -32.04 -9.20
CA THR A 450 6.30 -31.93 -10.34
C THR A 450 4.88 -31.81 -9.78
N PRO A 451 4.16 -30.72 -10.08
CA PRO A 451 2.77 -30.59 -9.67
C PRO A 451 1.98 -31.75 -10.29
N ASP A 452 1.28 -32.50 -9.48
CA ASP A 452 0.16 -33.29 -9.97
C ASP A 452 -0.96 -32.29 -10.31
N LEU A 453 -1.00 -31.86 -11.55
CA LEU A 453 -2.00 -30.92 -12.07
C LEU A 453 -3.29 -31.64 -12.47
N THR A 454 -3.32 -32.96 -12.40
CA THR A 454 -4.47 -33.80 -12.77
C THR A 454 -5.78 -33.38 -12.09
N PRO A 455 -5.80 -32.88 -10.84
CA PRO A 455 -7.02 -32.39 -10.23
C PRO A 455 -7.52 -31.03 -10.74
N TYR A 456 -6.72 -30.29 -11.51
CA TYR A 456 -7.01 -28.92 -11.94
C TYR A 456 -7.17 -28.78 -13.46
N LEU A 457 -6.99 -29.87 -14.19
CA LEU A 457 -7.17 -29.94 -15.64
C LEU A 457 -8.45 -30.70 -15.92
N ASP A 458 -9.46 -30.04 -16.47
CA ASP A 458 -10.75 -30.65 -16.80
C ASP A 458 -10.65 -31.67 -17.95
N THR A 459 -9.57 -31.63 -18.73
CA THR A 459 -9.32 -32.60 -19.82
C THR A 459 -7.81 -32.81 -20.08
N PRO A 460 -7.39 -34.00 -20.61
CA PRO A 460 -6.01 -34.28 -21.02
C PRO A 460 -5.48 -33.36 -22.15
N ASP A 461 -6.38 -32.74 -22.93
CA ASP A 461 -6.03 -31.85 -24.06
C ASP A 461 -5.47 -30.49 -23.60
N ASP A 462 -5.68 -30.12 -22.32
CA ASP A 462 -5.15 -28.87 -21.78
C ASP A 462 -3.62 -28.93 -21.55
N LEU A 463 -3.00 -30.11 -21.59
CA LEU A 463 -1.55 -30.28 -21.47
C LEU A 463 -0.80 -29.95 -22.78
N ASP A 464 -1.41 -30.23 -23.94
CA ASP A 464 -0.76 -30.00 -25.25
C ASP A 464 -0.63 -28.51 -25.58
N GLY A 465 -1.40 -27.63 -24.93
CA GLY A 465 -1.28 -26.18 -25.11
C GLY A 465 -0.05 -25.54 -24.43
N PHE A 466 0.59 -26.25 -23.50
CA PHE A 466 1.71 -25.71 -22.71
C PHE A 466 3.09 -26.14 -23.20
N ASP A 467 3.21 -27.22 -23.97
CA ASP A 467 4.47 -27.69 -24.55
C ASP A 467 5.07 -26.71 -25.59
N HIS A 468 4.27 -25.78 -26.11
CA HIS A 468 4.73 -24.75 -27.02
C HIS A 468 5.43 -23.56 -26.38
N LEU A 469 5.43 -23.45 -25.04
CA LEU A 469 6.08 -22.36 -24.32
C LEU A 469 7.54 -22.63 -23.95
N ASP A 470 7.99 -23.88 -24.00
CA ASP A 470 9.40 -24.22 -23.81
C ASP A 470 10.29 -23.83 -25.01
N GLY A 471 9.67 -23.49 -26.16
CA GLY A 471 10.34 -23.05 -27.39
C GLY A 471 10.66 -21.56 -27.50
N LEU A 472 10.26 -20.73 -26.54
CA LEU A 472 10.49 -19.27 -26.57
C LEU A 472 11.75 -18.82 -25.82
N GLY A 473 12.62 -19.77 -25.41
CA GLY A 473 13.89 -19.49 -24.74
C GLY A 473 15.05 -19.09 -25.65
N ASP A 474 14.92 -19.19 -26.99
CA ASP A 474 16.03 -19.00 -27.94
C ASP A 474 15.75 -17.96 -29.04
N VAL A 475 15.26 -16.77 -28.70
CA VAL A 475 15.32 -15.62 -29.61
C VAL A 475 15.72 -14.36 -28.86
N ALA A 476 17.05 -14.05 -28.99
CA ALA A 476 17.79 -12.77 -28.89
C ALA A 476 17.32 -11.72 -27.88
#